data_0f213635bc456d3548110c5e4370db56
#
_entry.id   0f213635bc456d3548110c5e4370db56
#
_cell.length_a   1.000
_cell.length_b   1.000
_cell.length_c   1.000
_cell.angle_alpha   90.00
_cell.angle_beta   90.00
_cell.angle_gamma   90.00
#
_symmetry.space_group_name_H-M   'P 1'
#
loop_
_entity.id
_entity.type
_entity.pdbx_description
1 polymer ?
#
loop_
_entity_poly.entity_id
_entity_poly.type
_entity_poly.pdbx_seq_one_letter_code
_entity_poly.pdbx_strand_id
1 'polypeptide(L)'
;MPKNKTKKMRGLTTVEGLLIAAAFIIVGVIGLLTFQGMGKSAAQALRANAIATADRAGFDVTVEVLNGQLSGVMLAYAASGQQLSTPVTGTCIVSQGGSVRTGVQSNAINPPLVAGQSATCRFNVAALQAGTQYTYVIYAVDAQTGKTVQIAKGVVTVGIA
;
A
#
# COMPACT_ATOMS: atom_id res chain seq x y z
N MET A 1 -41.82 -30.36 -48.61
CA MET A 1 -41.06 -29.35 -49.35
C MET A 1 -39.89 -28.87 -48.49
N PRO A 2 -38.69 -29.08 -48.99
CA PRO A 2 -37.48 -28.72 -48.18
C PRO A 2 -37.28 -27.21 -48.01
N LYS A 3 -37.83 -26.35 -48.85
CA LYS A 3 -37.62 -24.90 -48.76
C LYS A 3 -38.17 -24.25 -47.48
N ASN A 4 -39.29 -24.73 -46.95
CA ASN A 4 -39.85 -24.16 -45.71
C ASN A 4 -39.06 -24.52 -44.47
N LYS A 5 -38.49 -25.70 -44.42
CA LYS A 5 -37.60 -26.13 -43.32
C LYS A 5 -36.29 -25.32 -43.30
N THR A 6 -35.74 -25.02 -44.51
CA THR A 6 -34.52 -24.25 -44.63
C THR A 6 -34.71 -22.80 -44.14
N LYS A 7 -35.89 -22.17 -44.45
CA LYS A 7 -36.20 -20.83 -43.93
C LYS A 7 -36.33 -20.77 -42.44
N LYS A 8 -36.97 -21.81 -41.79
CA LYS A 8 -37.09 -21.88 -40.35
C LYS A 8 -35.71 -22.02 -39.69
N MET A 9 -34.82 -22.83 -40.25
CA MET A 9 -33.44 -22.98 -39.73
C MET A 9 -32.65 -21.69 -39.83
N ARG A 10 -32.80 -20.89 -40.87
CA ARG A 10 -32.17 -19.58 -41.02
C ARG A 10 -32.65 -18.60 -39.94
N GLY A 11 -33.94 -18.59 -39.63
CA GLY A 11 -34.51 -17.75 -38.59
C GLY A 11 -33.95 -18.09 -37.20
N LEU A 12 -33.86 -19.37 -36.86
CA LEU A 12 -33.29 -19.84 -35.63
C LEU A 12 -31.81 -19.48 -35.53
N THR A 13 -31.03 -19.66 -36.58
CA THR A 13 -29.59 -19.30 -36.59
C THR A 13 -29.41 -17.81 -36.41
N THR A 14 -30.26 -16.96 -36.97
CA THR A 14 -30.19 -15.50 -36.80
C THR A 14 -30.45 -15.10 -35.36
N VAL A 15 -31.45 -15.70 -34.70
CA VAL A 15 -31.77 -15.44 -33.30
C VAL A 15 -30.63 -15.89 -32.40
N GLU A 16 -30.08 -17.07 -32.64
CA GLU A 16 -28.91 -17.57 -31.91
C GLU A 16 -27.71 -16.63 -32.07
N GLY A 17 -27.43 -16.17 -33.27
CA GLY A 17 -26.35 -15.23 -33.55
C GLY A 17 -26.51 -13.93 -32.79
N LEU A 18 -27.73 -13.38 -32.73
CA LEU A 18 -28.03 -12.17 -31.99
C LEU A 18 -27.85 -12.37 -30.47
N LEU A 19 -28.28 -13.50 -29.92
CA LEU A 19 -28.12 -13.81 -28.52
C LEU A 19 -26.65 -13.96 -28.15
N ILE A 20 -25.85 -14.62 -28.98
CA ILE A 20 -24.41 -14.76 -28.76
C ILE A 20 -23.72 -13.39 -28.81
N ALA A 21 -24.06 -12.54 -29.76
CA ALA A 21 -23.51 -11.19 -29.87
C ALA A 21 -23.86 -10.35 -28.63
N ALA A 22 -25.10 -10.42 -28.14
CA ALA A 22 -25.52 -9.71 -26.94
C ALA A 22 -24.75 -10.21 -25.71
N ALA A 23 -24.54 -11.51 -25.60
CA ALA A 23 -23.75 -12.08 -24.50
C ALA A 23 -22.29 -11.59 -24.51
N PHE A 24 -21.65 -11.54 -25.67
CA PHE A 24 -20.29 -11.01 -25.82
C PHE A 24 -20.20 -9.53 -25.45
N ILE A 25 -21.16 -8.73 -25.83
CA ILE A 25 -21.21 -7.30 -25.49
C ILE A 25 -21.32 -7.13 -23.98
N ILE A 26 -22.18 -7.87 -23.32
CA ILE A 26 -22.38 -7.79 -21.87
C ILE A 26 -21.09 -8.18 -21.15
N VAL A 27 -20.49 -9.29 -21.50
CA VAL A 27 -19.22 -9.77 -20.89
C VAL A 27 -18.09 -8.76 -21.13
N GLY A 28 -18.00 -8.21 -22.33
CA GLY A 28 -16.99 -7.20 -22.66
C GLY A 28 -17.14 -5.92 -21.84
N VAL A 29 -18.38 -5.43 -21.67
CA VAL A 29 -18.64 -4.22 -20.87
C VAL A 29 -18.31 -4.47 -19.39
N ILE A 30 -18.73 -5.59 -18.82
CA ILE A 30 -18.42 -5.95 -17.43
C ILE A 30 -16.92 -6.09 -17.23
N GLY A 31 -16.23 -6.77 -18.13
CA GLY A 31 -14.79 -6.92 -18.07
C GLY A 31 -14.04 -5.60 -18.14
N LEU A 32 -14.47 -4.69 -19.02
CA LEU A 32 -13.88 -3.36 -19.14
C LEU A 32 -14.07 -2.52 -17.87
N LEU A 33 -15.28 -2.50 -17.32
CA LEU A 33 -15.58 -1.78 -16.09
C LEU A 33 -14.78 -2.30 -14.91
N THR A 34 -14.65 -3.62 -14.78
CA THR A 34 -13.83 -4.26 -13.73
C THR A 34 -12.36 -3.88 -13.90
N PHE A 35 -11.85 -3.93 -15.11
CA PHE A 35 -10.46 -3.57 -15.40
C PHE A 35 -10.18 -2.10 -15.09
N GLN A 36 -11.05 -1.19 -15.45
CA GLN A 36 -10.91 0.24 -15.13
C GLN A 36 -10.93 0.48 -13.62
N GLY A 37 -11.80 -0.20 -12.88
CA GLY A 37 -11.86 -0.13 -11.43
C GLY A 37 -10.55 -0.60 -10.78
N MET A 38 -9.99 -1.69 -11.25
CA MET A 38 -8.69 -2.19 -10.79
C MET A 38 -7.55 -1.23 -11.11
N GLY A 39 -7.53 -0.67 -12.31
CA GLY A 39 -6.54 0.31 -12.73
C GLY A 39 -6.57 1.57 -11.87
N LYS A 40 -7.76 2.09 -11.57
CA LYS A 40 -7.96 3.25 -10.69
C LYS A 40 -7.47 2.95 -9.26
N SER A 41 -7.84 1.81 -8.72
CA SER A 41 -7.41 1.39 -7.39
C SER A 41 -5.89 1.25 -7.31
N ALA A 42 -5.25 0.65 -8.31
CA ALA A 42 -3.80 0.53 -8.39
C ALA A 42 -3.11 1.90 -8.51
N ALA A 43 -3.69 2.83 -9.27
CA ALA A 43 -3.14 4.17 -9.44
C ALA A 43 -3.20 5.01 -8.16
N GLN A 44 -4.18 4.76 -7.29
CA GLN A 44 -4.36 5.47 -6.02
C GLN A 44 -3.75 4.73 -4.83
N ALA A 45 -3.27 3.51 -5.03
CA ALA A 45 -2.68 2.71 -3.96
C ALA A 45 -1.43 3.40 -3.40
N LEU A 46 -1.31 3.40 -2.07
CA LEU A 46 -0.14 3.93 -1.40
C LEU A 46 1.08 3.07 -1.71
N ARG A 47 2.12 3.71 -2.21
CA ARG A 47 3.44 3.10 -2.40
C ARG A 47 4.48 3.97 -1.74
N ALA A 48 5.29 3.37 -0.92
CA ALA A 48 6.34 4.07 -0.22
C ALA A 48 7.54 3.16 -0.02
N ASN A 49 8.73 3.76 -0.05
CA ASN A 49 9.95 3.10 0.35
C ASN A 49 10.30 3.50 1.77
N ALA A 50 10.78 2.55 2.55
CA ALA A 50 11.22 2.82 3.90
C ALA A 50 12.55 2.13 4.18
N ILE A 51 13.45 2.85 4.86
CA ILE A 51 14.73 2.34 5.31
C ILE A 51 14.76 2.49 6.82
N ALA A 52 15.12 1.42 7.52
CA ALA A 52 15.20 1.42 8.97
C ALA A 52 16.62 1.19 9.42
N THR A 53 17.07 1.95 10.40
CA THR A 53 18.30 1.73 11.15
C THR A 53 17.97 1.69 12.63
N ALA A 54 18.75 0.98 13.42
CA ALA A 54 18.51 0.84 14.85
C ALA A 54 19.76 1.16 15.65
N ASP A 55 19.56 1.84 16.77
CA ASP A 55 20.56 2.04 17.80
C ASP A 55 19.99 1.64 19.18
N ARG A 56 20.75 1.83 20.26
CA ARG A 56 20.30 1.46 21.59
C ARG A 56 19.07 2.21 22.08
N ALA A 57 18.80 3.38 21.53
CA ALA A 57 17.71 4.24 21.95
C ALA A 57 16.44 4.03 21.12
N GLY A 58 16.51 3.34 19.99
CA GLY A 58 15.34 3.08 19.17
C GLY A 58 15.65 2.88 17.70
N PHE A 59 14.64 3.09 16.88
CA PHE A 59 14.73 2.94 15.43
C PHE A 59 14.58 4.28 14.74
N ASP A 60 15.39 4.50 13.70
CA ASP A 60 15.25 5.60 12.76
C ASP A 60 14.70 5.04 11.45
N VAL A 61 13.58 5.57 11.02
CA VAL A 61 12.92 5.13 9.79
C VAL A 61 12.79 6.33 8.85
N THR A 62 13.35 6.20 7.66
CA THR A 62 13.17 7.18 6.59
C THR A 62 12.17 6.62 5.60
N VAL A 63 11.10 7.37 5.34
CA VAL A 63 10.02 6.98 4.44
C VAL A 63 9.93 7.98 3.30
N GLU A 64 9.89 7.49 2.08
CA GLU A 64 9.66 8.29 0.89
C GLU A 64 8.39 7.79 0.20
N VAL A 65 7.46 8.68 -0.07
CA VAL A 65 6.22 8.34 -0.75
C VAL A 65 6.43 8.38 -2.26
N LEU A 66 6.11 7.27 -2.92
CA LEU A 66 6.22 7.13 -4.37
C LEU A 66 4.89 7.35 -5.06
N ASN A 67 3.78 6.98 -4.42
CA ASN A 67 2.44 7.12 -4.95
C ASN A 67 1.42 7.14 -3.80
N GLY A 68 0.29 7.81 -4.01
CA GLY A 68 -0.75 7.92 -3.02
C GLY A 68 -0.48 8.97 -1.95
N GLN A 69 -1.17 8.86 -0.82
CA GLN A 69 -1.03 9.77 0.31
C GLN A 69 -0.82 9.00 1.60
N LEU A 70 0.15 9.43 2.37
CA LEU A 70 0.54 8.79 3.63
C LEU A 70 0.25 9.73 4.80
N SER A 71 -0.60 9.32 5.72
CA SER A 71 -0.94 10.10 6.91
C SER A 71 -0.35 9.56 8.20
N GLY A 72 0.30 8.42 8.18
CA GLY A 72 0.91 7.86 9.37
C GLY A 72 1.94 6.79 9.08
N VAL A 73 2.88 6.62 10.01
CA VAL A 73 3.91 5.59 9.98
C VAL A 73 3.99 4.95 11.35
N MET A 74 3.99 3.63 11.39
CA MET A 74 4.10 2.86 12.62
C MET A 74 5.15 1.77 12.45
N LEU A 75 5.75 1.37 13.55
CA LEU A 75 6.78 0.34 13.58
C LEU A 75 6.41 -0.78 14.54
N ALA A 76 6.48 -2.00 14.07
CA ALA A 76 6.48 -3.19 14.92
C ALA A 76 7.87 -3.84 14.87
N TYR A 77 8.34 -4.33 15.98
CA TYR A 77 9.68 -4.93 16.08
C TYR A 77 9.65 -6.13 17.01
N ALA A 78 10.62 -7.02 16.84
CA ALA A 78 10.82 -8.15 17.72
C ALA A 78 12.28 -8.61 17.64
N ALA A 79 12.80 -9.14 18.74
CA ALA A 79 14.06 -9.87 18.69
C ALA A 79 13.91 -11.10 17.78
N SER A 80 15.02 -11.53 17.18
CA SER A 80 15.00 -12.66 16.25
C SER A 80 14.36 -13.90 16.89
N GLY A 81 13.37 -14.45 16.22
CA GLY A 81 12.61 -15.63 16.69
C GLY A 81 11.48 -15.34 17.66
N GLN A 82 11.23 -14.08 17.99
CA GLN A 82 10.12 -13.69 18.87
C GLN A 82 8.96 -13.10 18.09
N GLN A 83 7.80 -13.01 18.75
CA GLN A 83 6.61 -12.42 18.17
C GLN A 83 6.76 -10.90 18.08
N LEU A 84 6.28 -10.31 16.98
CA LEU A 84 6.29 -8.87 16.79
C LEU A 84 5.49 -8.15 17.89
N SER A 85 6.00 -7.00 18.30
CA SER A 85 5.31 -6.11 19.23
C SER A 85 4.06 -5.51 18.60
N THR A 86 3.21 -4.89 19.42
CA THR A 86 2.18 -4.00 18.91
C THR A 86 2.85 -2.83 18.19
N PRO A 87 2.24 -2.28 17.11
CA PRO A 87 2.83 -1.14 16.43
C PRO A 87 3.00 0.06 17.38
N VAL A 88 4.19 0.68 17.32
CA VAL A 88 4.53 1.85 18.12
C VAL A 88 4.55 3.10 17.25
N THR A 89 4.33 4.24 17.86
CA THR A 89 4.41 5.54 17.22
C THR A 89 5.63 6.30 17.68
N GLY A 90 6.05 7.28 16.89
CA GLY A 90 7.22 8.11 17.19
C GLY A 90 7.04 9.53 16.74
N THR A 91 8.14 10.24 16.59
CA THR A 91 8.17 11.63 16.15
C THR A 91 8.91 11.73 14.83
N CYS A 92 8.39 12.53 13.93
CA CYS A 92 8.93 12.65 12.57
C CYS A 92 9.40 14.07 12.26
N ILE A 93 10.41 14.14 11.39
CA ILE A 93 10.80 15.34 10.67
C ILE A 93 10.27 15.14 9.24
N VAL A 94 9.39 16.05 8.81
CA VAL A 94 8.68 15.92 7.54
C VAL A 94 9.16 16.98 6.58
N SER A 95 9.55 16.59 5.37
CA SER A 95 9.93 17.49 4.29
C SER A 95 8.80 17.53 3.25
N GLN A 96 8.13 18.68 3.16
CA GLN A 96 6.99 18.88 2.27
C GLN A 96 7.10 20.24 1.59
N GLY A 97 7.06 20.26 0.25
CA GLY A 97 6.96 21.50 -0.53
C GLY A 97 8.03 22.53 -0.23
N GLY A 98 9.27 22.12 0.03
CA GLY A 98 10.36 23.01 0.39
C GLY A 98 10.40 23.45 1.85
N SER A 99 9.44 23.00 2.65
CA SER A 99 9.39 23.27 4.09
C SER A 99 9.73 22.02 4.89
N VAL A 100 10.38 22.20 6.04
CA VAL A 100 10.71 21.14 6.96
C VAL A 100 9.96 21.38 8.27
N ARG A 101 9.20 20.40 8.72
CA ARG A 101 8.48 20.43 9.99
C ARG A 101 9.07 19.41 10.95
N THR A 102 9.31 19.81 12.18
CA THR A 102 9.83 18.94 13.23
C THR A 102 8.75 18.64 14.26
N GLY A 103 8.95 17.59 15.04
CA GLY A 103 8.03 17.25 16.12
C GLY A 103 6.66 16.72 15.66
N VAL A 104 6.55 16.28 14.40
CA VAL A 104 5.31 15.73 13.87
C VAL A 104 5.13 14.31 14.39
N GLN A 105 3.97 13.99 14.92
CA GLN A 105 3.68 12.64 15.38
C GLN A 105 3.58 11.69 14.19
N SER A 106 4.18 10.51 14.30
CA SER A 106 4.26 9.57 13.18
C SER A 106 2.89 9.04 12.75
N ASN A 107 1.93 8.98 13.66
CA ASN A 107 0.57 8.51 13.35
C ASN A 107 -0.40 9.63 12.96
N ALA A 108 0.06 10.87 12.88
CA ALA A 108 -0.79 12.03 12.60
C ALA A 108 -0.02 13.05 11.74
N ILE A 109 0.37 12.64 10.55
CA ILE A 109 1.04 13.50 9.58
C ILE A 109 -0.04 14.26 8.80
N ASN A 110 -0.17 15.55 9.07
CA ASN A 110 -1.16 16.41 8.44
C ASN A 110 -0.50 17.76 8.02
N PRO A 111 -0.54 18.13 6.74
CA PRO A 111 -1.14 17.42 5.61
C PRO A 111 -0.41 16.11 5.29
N PRO A 112 -1.11 15.13 4.68
CA PRO A 112 -0.49 13.85 4.32
C PRO A 112 0.68 14.02 3.34
N LEU A 113 1.65 13.11 3.43
CA LEU A 113 2.74 13.06 2.46
C LEU A 113 2.22 12.57 1.10
N VAL A 114 2.60 13.25 0.04
CA VAL A 114 2.28 12.86 -1.33
C VAL A 114 3.56 12.43 -2.07
N ALA A 115 3.42 11.93 -3.28
CA ALA A 115 4.53 11.44 -4.08
C ALA A 115 5.68 12.48 -4.16
N GLY A 116 6.90 12.02 -3.93
CA GLY A 116 8.10 12.86 -3.91
C GLY A 116 8.41 13.49 -2.55
N GLN A 117 7.55 13.36 -1.57
CA GLN A 117 7.77 13.87 -0.22
C GLN A 117 8.30 12.77 0.69
N SER A 118 9.01 13.16 1.74
CA SER A 118 9.66 12.22 2.65
C SER A 118 9.53 12.65 4.10
N ALA A 119 9.69 11.67 5.00
CA ALA A 119 9.75 11.89 6.43
C ALA A 119 10.79 10.98 7.05
N THR A 120 11.51 11.48 8.05
CA THR A 120 12.37 10.67 8.90
C THR A 120 11.74 10.60 10.28
N CYS A 121 11.40 9.41 10.72
CA CYS A 121 10.71 9.17 11.98
C CYS A 121 11.63 8.49 12.98
N ARG A 122 11.59 8.95 14.21
CA ARG A 122 12.32 8.36 15.34
C ARG A 122 11.32 7.63 16.23
N PHE A 123 11.54 6.34 16.40
CA PHE A 123 10.77 5.51 17.32
C PHE A 123 11.64 5.19 18.53
N ASN A 124 11.33 5.80 19.66
CA ASN A 124 12.07 5.58 20.88
C ASN A 124 11.65 4.25 21.49
N VAL A 125 12.58 3.32 21.53
CA VAL A 125 12.39 1.99 22.10
C VAL A 125 13.47 1.78 23.15
N ALA A 126 13.07 1.60 24.39
CA ALA A 126 14.01 1.34 25.46
C ALA A 126 14.53 -0.09 25.41
N ALA A 127 15.74 -0.30 25.89
CA ALA A 127 16.34 -1.62 26.13
C ALA A 127 16.65 -2.44 24.88
N LEU A 128 16.90 -1.81 23.75
CA LEU A 128 17.50 -2.50 22.62
C LEU A 128 18.95 -2.85 22.94
N GLN A 129 19.35 -4.09 22.65
CA GLN A 129 20.68 -4.57 22.93
C GLN A 129 21.59 -4.40 21.73
N ALA A 130 22.74 -3.77 21.91
CA ALA A 130 23.73 -3.60 20.87
C ALA A 130 24.21 -4.94 20.32
N GLY A 131 24.36 -5.04 19.01
CA GLY A 131 24.79 -6.27 18.33
C GLY A 131 23.70 -7.32 18.15
N THR A 132 22.50 -7.09 18.65
CA THR A 132 21.38 -8.00 18.50
C THR A 132 20.60 -7.68 17.24
N GLN A 133 20.13 -8.71 16.55
CA GLN A 133 19.28 -8.57 15.38
C GLN A 133 17.82 -8.48 15.79
N TYR A 134 17.12 -7.53 15.20
CA TYR A 134 15.68 -7.33 15.37
C TYR A 134 14.99 -7.40 14.02
N THR A 135 13.88 -8.10 13.98
CA THR A 135 12.97 -8.07 12.84
C THR A 135 12.06 -6.85 12.98
N TYR A 136 11.90 -6.08 11.93
CA TYR A 136 11.03 -4.93 11.92
C TYR A 136 10.01 -5.02 10.80
N VAL A 137 8.84 -4.43 11.03
CA VAL A 137 7.81 -4.24 10.03
C VAL A 137 7.35 -2.80 10.11
N ILE A 138 7.35 -2.11 8.98
CA ILE A 138 6.92 -0.72 8.90
C ILE A 138 5.56 -0.67 8.25
N TYR A 139 4.61 -0.04 8.94
CA TYR A 139 3.26 0.16 8.48
C TYR A 139 3.04 1.63 8.15
N ALA A 140 2.31 1.88 7.09
CA ALA A 140 1.86 3.21 6.71
C ALA A 140 0.34 3.27 6.70
N VAL A 141 -0.21 4.41 7.08
CA VAL A 141 -1.65 4.66 6.99
C VAL A 141 -1.93 5.41 5.70
N ASP A 142 -2.79 4.83 4.87
CA ASP A 142 -3.26 5.47 3.66
C ASP A 142 -4.26 6.58 4.03
N ALA A 143 -3.93 7.82 3.68
CA ALA A 143 -4.77 8.96 4.01
C ALA A 143 -6.11 8.96 3.29
N GLN A 144 -6.20 8.33 2.13
CA GLN A 144 -7.42 8.28 1.34
C GLN A 144 -8.42 7.26 1.87
N THR A 145 -7.95 6.11 2.33
CA THR A 145 -8.80 5.01 2.78
C THR A 145 -8.80 4.81 4.29
N GLY A 146 -7.83 5.38 4.99
CA GLY A 146 -7.61 5.15 6.42
C GLY A 146 -7.07 3.77 6.76
N LYS A 147 -6.74 2.96 5.78
CA LYS A 147 -6.24 1.60 6.00
C LYS A 147 -4.75 1.60 6.28
N THR A 148 -4.34 0.65 7.11
CA THR A 148 -2.93 0.42 7.42
C THR A 148 -2.35 -0.59 6.43
N VAL A 149 -1.23 -0.23 5.83
CA VAL A 149 -0.55 -1.03 4.81
C VAL A 149 0.88 -1.29 5.26
N GLN A 150 1.36 -2.53 5.10
CA GLN A 150 2.76 -2.85 5.32
C GLN A 150 3.58 -2.35 4.14
N ILE A 151 4.54 -1.48 4.40
CA ILE A 151 5.39 -0.89 3.35
C ILE A 151 6.82 -1.42 3.35
N ALA A 152 7.28 -1.95 4.47
CA ALA A 152 8.63 -2.53 4.56
C ALA A 152 8.69 -3.60 5.65
N LYS A 153 9.56 -4.57 5.45
CA LYS A 153 9.87 -5.62 6.41
C LYS A 153 11.32 -6.02 6.23
N GLY A 154 12.01 -6.22 7.32
CA GLY A 154 13.40 -6.64 7.24
C GLY A 154 14.00 -6.95 8.60
N VAL A 155 15.30 -7.11 8.60
CA VAL A 155 16.09 -7.39 9.80
C VAL A 155 17.16 -6.33 9.90
N VAL A 156 17.36 -5.80 11.10
CA VAL A 156 18.38 -4.81 11.39
C VAL A 156 19.16 -5.21 12.62
N THR A 157 20.46 -4.93 12.60
CA THR A 157 21.33 -5.13 13.77
C THR A 157 21.48 -3.80 14.51
N VAL A 158 21.28 -3.83 15.82
CA VAL A 158 21.43 -2.64 16.65
C VAL A 158 22.88 -2.21 16.69
N GLY A 159 23.16 -0.95 16.39
CA GLY A 159 24.51 -0.39 16.42
C GLY A 159 25.10 -0.33 17.82
N ILE A 160 26.42 -0.38 17.88
CA ILE A 160 27.17 -0.37 19.14
C ILE A 160 27.27 1.03 19.73
N ALA A 161 27.19 2.04 18.89
CA ALA A 161 27.30 3.44 19.30
C ALA A 161 26.01 4.03 19.83
#